data_d26feb367296e9cb7262a2af1ca5c1d5
#
_entry.id   d26feb367296e9cb7262a2af1ca5c1d5
#
_cell.length_a   1.000
_cell.length_b   1.000
_cell.length_c   1.000
_cell.angle_alpha   90.00
_cell.angle_beta   90.00
_cell.angle_gamma   90.00
#
_symmetry.space_group_name_H-M   'P 1'
#
loop_
_entity.id
_entity.type
_entity.pdbx_description
1 polymer ?
#
loop_
_entity_poly.entity_id
_entity_poly.type
_entity_poly.pdbx_seq_one_letter_code
_entity_poly.pdbx_strand_id
1 'polypeptide(L)'
;MKQVLFLYNPQSGKGKIEKDSQAIGEMFRQAGYSIVDGPIDFSRNPFNGHETVDLVVVAGGDGTVNYVVNRMKEKHLDLLLGIIPAGTANDFAGALGMEKNPVKAAAQLLGGTEERVDCGRVNDHYFVNIFSFGIFTTTSQRTPDKRKHQIGKLAYLIEGVKEFRSVHGIPLQILADGKAFDLESLMALIFNGETAGGFHLAPRSSIKDGMFDCLLLQRRNMLFSVVSMLRHLLGGRPSQVKHFRARTLDITSPINEPTDVDGQKAVSYTHLRAHETKANL
;
A
#
# COMPACT_ATOMS: atom_id res chain seq x y z
N MET A 1 -23.61 15.56 -18.31
CA MET A 1 -22.18 15.90 -18.17
C MET A 1 -21.62 14.93 -17.13
N LYS A 2 -20.53 14.22 -17.44
CA LYS A 2 -19.91 13.31 -16.47
C LYS A 2 -19.39 14.07 -15.27
N GLN A 3 -19.56 13.51 -14.07
CA GLN A 3 -19.19 14.15 -12.81
C GLN A 3 -17.92 13.54 -12.23
N VAL A 4 -16.97 14.39 -11.85
CA VAL A 4 -15.71 14.00 -11.18
C VAL A 4 -15.72 14.51 -9.75
N LEU A 5 -15.41 13.63 -8.81
CA LEU A 5 -15.03 13.96 -7.44
C LEU A 5 -13.50 14.01 -7.35
N PHE A 6 -12.94 15.21 -7.28
CA PHE A 6 -11.50 15.41 -7.17
C PHE A 6 -11.07 15.66 -5.72
N LEU A 7 -10.40 14.70 -5.13
CA LEU A 7 -9.94 14.68 -3.75
C LEU A 7 -8.41 14.84 -3.69
N TYR A 8 -7.91 15.76 -2.91
CA TYR A 8 -6.46 15.89 -2.73
C TYR A 8 -6.08 16.05 -1.25
N ASN A 9 -4.88 15.54 -0.91
CA ASN A 9 -4.31 15.73 0.42
C ASN A 9 -3.39 16.94 0.39
N PRO A 10 -3.74 18.08 1.01
CA PRO A 10 -2.97 19.32 0.94
C PRO A 10 -1.55 19.18 1.54
N GLN A 11 -1.32 18.21 2.42
CA GLN A 11 0.00 17.94 3.00
C GLN A 11 0.92 17.11 2.09
N SER A 12 0.38 16.50 1.03
CA SER A 12 1.16 15.69 0.10
C SER A 12 2.14 16.53 -0.71
N GLY A 13 3.31 15.95 -1.03
CA GLY A 13 4.32 16.60 -1.86
C GLY A 13 4.85 17.91 -1.28
N LYS A 14 4.87 18.08 0.05
CA LYS A 14 5.25 19.32 0.73
C LYS A 14 4.32 20.50 0.36
N GLY A 15 3.05 20.26 0.16
CA GLY A 15 2.03 21.25 -0.19
C GLY A 15 1.99 21.65 -1.67
N LYS A 16 2.75 20.98 -2.55
CA LYS A 16 2.71 21.28 -4.00
C LYS A 16 1.36 20.94 -4.64
N ILE A 17 0.73 19.84 -4.20
CA ILE A 17 -0.52 19.39 -4.81
C ILE A 17 -1.65 20.42 -4.66
N GLU A 18 -1.67 21.19 -3.59
CA GLU A 18 -2.65 22.26 -3.41
C GLU A 18 -2.51 23.35 -4.46
N LYS A 19 -1.27 23.69 -4.86
CA LYS A 19 -0.99 24.64 -5.95
C LYS A 19 -1.40 24.09 -7.32
N ASP A 20 -1.17 22.79 -7.53
CA ASP A 20 -1.47 22.14 -8.80
C ASP A 20 -2.98 21.80 -8.93
N SER A 21 -3.74 21.76 -7.81
CA SER A 21 -5.14 21.32 -7.80
C SER A 21 -6.05 22.17 -8.70
N GLN A 22 -5.84 23.49 -8.71
CA GLN A 22 -6.60 24.38 -9.57
C GLN A 22 -6.38 24.08 -11.05
N ALA A 23 -5.12 23.92 -11.46
CA ALA A 23 -4.77 23.59 -12.85
C ALA A 23 -5.31 22.22 -13.26
N ILE A 24 -5.23 21.23 -12.38
CA ILE A 24 -5.78 19.90 -12.58
C ILE A 24 -7.30 19.98 -12.75
N GLY A 25 -8.01 20.68 -11.84
CA GLY A 25 -9.43 20.87 -11.93
C GLY A 25 -9.87 21.52 -13.25
N GLU A 26 -9.13 22.53 -13.69
CA GLU A 26 -9.42 23.21 -14.96
C GLU A 26 -9.25 22.28 -16.17
N MET A 27 -8.23 21.41 -16.18
CA MET A 27 -8.04 20.41 -17.23
C MET A 27 -9.25 19.48 -17.38
N PHE A 28 -9.81 18.99 -16.25
CA PHE A 28 -11.00 18.16 -16.30
C PHE A 28 -12.25 18.94 -16.76
N ARG A 29 -12.40 20.21 -16.35
CA ARG A 29 -13.49 21.07 -16.85
C ARG A 29 -13.42 21.27 -18.36
N GLN A 30 -12.22 21.57 -18.89
CA GLN A 30 -11.97 21.71 -20.33
C GLN A 30 -12.22 20.41 -21.10
N ALA A 31 -12.00 19.25 -20.46
CA ALA A 31 -12.35 17.95 -20.99
C ALA A 31 -13.85 17.61 -20.91
N GLY A 32 -14.70 18.53 -20.44
CA GLY A 32 -16.16 18.38 -20.41
C GLY A 32 -16.72 17.71 -19.15
N TYR A 33 -15.95 17.64 -18.06
CA TYR A 33 -16.43 17.11 -16.78
C TYR A 33 -16.99 18.24 -15.88
N SER A 34 -18.03 17.89 -15.12
CA SER A 34 -18.44 18.68 -13.94
C SER A 34 -17.62 18.22 -12.74
N ILE A 35 -16.97 19.13 -12.04
CA ILE A 35 -16.06 18.80 -10.94
C ILE A 35 -16.61 19.28 -9.61
N VAL A 36 -16.59 18.37 -8.64
CA VAL A 36 -16.62 18.69 -7.21
C VAL A 36 -15.21 18.44 -6.68
N ASP A 37 -14.51 19.49 -6.27
CA ASP A 37 -13.10 19.41 -5.82
C ASP A 37 -12.94 19.96 -4.40
N GLY A 38 -12.00 19.38 -3.67
CA GLY A 38 -11.64 19.84 -2.33
C GLY A 38 -10.56 19.00 -1.62
N PRO A 39 -9.97 19.59 -0.58
CA PRO A 39 -9.07 18.86 0.29
C PRO A 39 -9.81 17.76 1.03
N ILE A 40 -9.12 16.63 1.24
CA ILE A 40 -9.67 15.50 2.00
C ILE A 40 -9.78 15.89 3.47
N ASP A 41 -10.99 15.76 4.01
CA ASP A 41 -11.24 15.75 5.44
C ASP A 41 -11.22 14.30 5.94
N PHE A 42 -10.15 13.90 6.60
CA PHE A 42 -9.96 12.54 7.11
C PHE A 42 -10.90 12.18 8.28
N SER A 43 -11.66 13.14 8.82
CA SER A 43 -12.62 12.89 9.90
C SER A 43 -13.96 12.33 9.42
N ARG A 44 -14.26 12.41 8.12
CA ARG A 44 -15.53 11.98 7.52
C ARG A 44 -15.32 11.24 6.21
N ASN A 45 -16.31 10.43 5.83
CA ASN A 45 -16.27 9.73 4.55
C ASN A 45 -16.49 10.73 3.39
N PRO A 46 -15.52 10.87 2.45
CA PRO A 46 -15.59 11.83 1.36
C PRO A 46 -16.69 11.53 0.33
N PHE A 47 -17.27 10.33 0.36
CA PHE A 47 -18.33 9.91 -0.54
C PHE A 47 -19.74 10.27 -0.06
N ASN A 48 -19.88 10.91 1.12
CA ASN A 48 -21.20 11.36 1.60
C ASN A 48 -21.79 12.42 0.67
N GLY A 49 -22.87 12.06 -0.05
CA GLY A 49 -23.49 12.90 -1.08
C GLY A 49 -22.82 12.87 -2.45
N HIS A 50 -21.83 11.97 -2.64
CA HIS A 50 -21.07 11.80 -3.88
C HIS A 50 -21.01 10.33 -4.34
N GLU A 51 -22.01 9.54 -3.97
CA GLU A 51 -22.04 8.09 -4.22
C GLU A 51 -22.25 7.73 -5.70
N THR A 52 -22.67 8.67 -6.53
CA THR A 52 -23.06 8.43 -7.94
C THR A 52 -22.18 9.17 -8.95
N VAL A 53 -21.00 9.64 -8.53
CA VAL A 53 -20.05 10.27 -9.47
C VAL A 53 -19.52 9.26 -10.49
N ASP A 54 -19.20 9.73 -11.69
CA ASP A 54 -18.67 8.86 -12.75
C ASP A 54 -17.20 8.51 -12.56
N LEU A 55 -16.43 9.39 -11.91
CA LEU A 55 -15.01 9.24 -11.69
C LEU A 55 -14.60 9.89 -10.36
N VAL A 56 -13.81 9.18 -9.59
CA VAL A 56 -13.09 9.72 -8.43
C VAL A 56 -11.64 9.93 -8.83
N VAL A 57 -11.11 11.12 -8.63
CA VAL A 57 -9.68 11.41 -8.81
C VAL A 57 -9.07 11.70 -7.46
N VAL A 58 -8.06 10.94 -7.07
CA VAL A 58 -7.35 11.13 -5.81
C VAL A 58 -5.92 11.59 -6.05
N ALA A 59 -5.54 12.74 -5.50
CA ALA A 59 -4.17 13.23 -5.54
C ALA A 59 -3.52 13.16 -4.15
N GLY A 60 -2.55 12.27 -4.00
CA GLY A 60 -1.90 12.00 -2.72
C GLY A 60 -0.79 10.97 -2.80
N GLY A 61 -0.28 10.56 -1.64
CA GLY A 61 0.59 9.40 -1.50
C GLY A 61 -0.19 8.11 -1.23
N ASP A 62 0.52 6.99 -1.08
CA ASP A 62 -0.07 5.66 -0.89
C ASP A 62 -1.09 5.60 0.24
N GLY A 63 -0.81 6.24 1.39
CA GLY A 63 -1.76 6.31 2.50
C GLY A 63 -3.04 7.08 2.17
N THR A 64 -2.97 8.10 1.32
CA THR A 64 -4.16 8.86 0.86
C THR A 64 -5.00 7.99 -0.08
N VAL A 65 -4.36 7.27 -0.99
CA VAL A 65 -5.02 6.33 -1.91
C VAL A 65 -5.69 5.21 -1.11
N ASN A 66 -4.97 4.61 -0.17
CA ASN A 66 -5.51 3.58 0.72
C ASN A 66 -6.75 4.08 1.51
N TYR A 67 -6.68 5.28 2.08
CA TYR A 67 -7.83 5.90 2.77
C TYR A 67 -9.06 5.99 1.85
N VAL A 68 -8.88 6.53 0.64
CA VAL A 68 -10.00 6.70 -0.31
C VAL A 68 -10.58 5.34 -0.72
N VAL A 69 -9.74 4.35 -1.01
CA VAL A 69 -10.19 2.99 -1.34
C VAL A 69 -11.00 2.38 -0.18
N ASN A 70 -10.52 2.49 1.07
CA ASN A 70 -11.25 1.96 2.23
C ASN A 70 -12.60 2.68 2.42
N ARG A 71 -12.66 4.02 2.29
CA ARG A 71 -13.92 4.76 2.39
C ARG A 71 -14.92 4.41 1.28
N MET A 72 -14.42 4.13 0.07
CA MET A 72 -15.23 3.65 -1.05
C MET A 72 -15.81 2.26 -0.76
N LYS A 73 -14.96 1.35 -0.27
CA LYS A 73 -15.35 -0.03 0.07
C LYS A 73 -16.31 -0.10 1.26
N GLU A 74 -16.17 0.76 2.27
CA GLU A 74 -17.12 0.87 3.39
C GLU A 74 -18.56 1.17 2.92
N LYS A 75 -18.70 1.94 1.87
CA LYS A 75 -20.00 2.26 1.26
C LYS A 75 -20.41 1.28 0.14
N HIS A 76 -19.66 0.22 -0.08
CA HIS A 76 -19.90 -0.75 -1.17
C HIS A 76 -19.96 -0.10 -2.56
N LEU A 77 -19.19 0.98 -2.77
CA LEU A 77 -19.14 1.67 -4.05
C LEU A 77 -18.16 0.98 -5.00
N ASP A 78 -18.55 0.87 -6.27
CA ASP A 78 -17.74 0.37 -7.37
C ASP A 78 -17.54 1.50 -8.39
N LEU A 79 -16.84 2.55 -7.98
CA LEU A 79 -16.57 3.74 -8.78
C LEU A 79 -15.21 3.63 -9.46
N LEU A 80 -15.10 4.25 -10.63
CA LEU A 80 -13.81 4.41 -11.32
C LEU A 80 -12.91 5.34 -10.51
N LEU A 81 -11.66 4.93 -10.27
CA LEU A 81 -10.70 5.68 -9.46
C LEU A 81 -9.46 6.04 -10.27
N GLY A 82 -9.23 7.32 -10.49
CA GLY A 82 -7.99 7.86 -11.07
C GLY A 82 -7.02 8.29 -9.97
N ILE A 83 -5.72 7.97 -10.15
CA ILE A 83 -4.69 8.25 -9.14
C ILE A 83 -3.66 9.24 -9.68
N ILE A 84 -3.45 10.33 -8.94
CA ILE A 84 -2.42 11.33 -9.20
C ILE A 84 -1.37 11.24 -8.08
N PRO A 85 -0.13 10.77 -8.39
CA PRO A 85 0.90 10.62 -7.39
C PRO A 85 1.38 11.98 -6.87
N ALA A 86 1.26 12.19 -5.56
CA ALA A 86 1.73 13.40 -4.89
C ALA A 86 2.47 13.12 -3.57
N GLY A 87 2.70 11.86 -3.24
CA GLY A 87 3.45 11.42 -2.06
C GLY A 87 4.94 11.23 -2.32
N THR A 88 5.59 10.49 -1.42
CA THR A 88 7.04 10.23 -1.49
C THR A 88 7.35 8.94 -2.25
N ALA A 89 6.70 7.83 -1.94
CA ALA A 89 6.93 6.53 -2.60
C ALA A 89 6.03 6.38 -3.83
N ASN A 90 4.72 6.55 -3.67
CA ASN A 90 3.69 6.40 -4.70
C ASN A 90 3.80 5.04 -5.39
N ASP A 91 3.97 3.99 -4.58
CA ASP A 91 4.23 2.64 -5.06
C ASP A 91 3.09 2.12 -5.94
N PHE A 92 1.84 2.34 -5.51
CA PHE A 92 0.68 1.89 -6.26
C PHE A 92 0.47 2.68 -7.56
N ALA A 93 0.64 4.00 -7.53
CA ALA A 93 0.60 4.82 -8.75
C ALA A 93 1.71 4.40 -9.73
N GLY A 94 2.90 4.03 -9.22
CA GLY A 94 3.99 3.49 -10.02
C GLY A 94 3.64 2.15 -10.68
N ALA A 95 2.95 1.24 -9.97
CA ALA A 95 2.49 -0.04 -10.50
C ALA A 95 1.44 0.15 -11.63
N LEU A 96 0.68 1.24 -11.60
CA LEU A 96 -0.26 1.64 -12.65
C LEU A 96 0.42 2.38 -13.82
N GLY A 97 1.73 2.63 -13.76
CA GLY A 97 2.45 3.38 -14.80
C GLY A 97 2.12 4.87 -14.84
N MET A 98 1.67 5.44 -13.71
CA MET A 98 1.32 6.85 -13.66
C MET A 98 2.54 7.77 -13.71
N GLU A 99 2.41 8.87 -14.46
CA GLU A 99 3.40 9.93 -14.52
C GLU A 99 3.68 10.54 -13.14
N LYS A 100 4.96 10.74 -12.80
CA LYS A 100 5.36 11.27 -11.47
C LYS A 100 4.97 12.73 -11.24
N ASN A 101 4.81 13.49 -12.31
CA ASN A 101 4.36 14.88 -12.23
C ASN A 101 2.84 14.91 -12.13
N PRO A 102 2.23 15.54 -11.10
CA PRO A 102 0.78 15.52 -10.89
C PRO A 102 -0.04 16.04 -12.07
N VAL A 103 0.40 17.12 -12.73
CA VAL A 103 -0.31 17.70 -13.88
C VAL A 103 -0.23 16.76 -15.09
N LYS A 104 0.93 16.12 -15.34
CA LYS A 104 1.04 15.13 -16.40
C LYS A 104 0.22 13.85 -16.10
N ALA A 105 0.18 13.44 -14.84
CA ALA A 105 -0.67 12.32 -14.43
C ALA A 105 -2.16 12.63 -14.65
N ALA A 106 -2.60 13.85 -14.39
CA ALA A 106 -3.97 14.28 -14.69
C ALA A 106 -4.25 14.23 -16.20
N ALA A 107 -3.33 14.69 -17.05
CA ALA A 107 -3.44 14.58 -18.50
C ALA A 107 -3.48 13.11 -18.97
N GLN A 108 -2.68 12.24 -18.34
CA GLN A 108 -2.67 10.80 -18.61
C GLN A 108 -4.02 10.16 -18.28
N LEU A 109 -4.66 10.52 -17.16
CA LEU A 109 -6.00 10.02 -16.79
C LEU A 109 -7.07 10.39 -17.84
N LEU A 110 -7.01 11.59 -18.40
CA LEU A 110 -7.98 12.05 -19.42
C LEU A 110 -7.88 11.27 -20.73
N GLY A 111 -6.70 10.73 -21.05
CA GLY A 111 -6.47 9.90 -22.25
C GLY A 111 -6.30 8.41 -21.95
N GLY A 112 -6.48 8.01 -20.71
CA GLY A 112 -6.22 6.64 -20.23
C GLY A 112 -7.33 5.66 -20.57
N THR A 113 -7.06 4.39 -20.28
CA THR A 113 -8.02 3.29 -20.37
C THR A 113 -8.33 2.77 -18.99
N GLU A 114 -9.59 2.39 -18.78
CA GLU A 114 -10.03 1.78 -17.53
C GLU A 114 -9.49 0.35 -17.40
N GLU A 115 -8.98 0.01 -16.25
CA GLU A 115 -8.47 -1.32 -15.93
C GLU A 115 -9.00 -1.81 -14.59
N ARG A 116 -9.20 -3.13 -14.48
CA ARG A 116 -9.46 -3.77 -13.19
C ARG A 116 -8.17 -4.25 -12.58
N VAL A 117 -7.93 -3.84 -11.34
CA VAL A 117 -6.78 -4.25 -10.56
C VAL A 117 -7.20 -4.93 -9.27
N ASP A 118 -6.27 -5.67 -8.72
CA ASP A 118 -6.46 -6.40 -7.49
C ASP A 118 -6.26 -5.46 -6.28
N CYS A 119 -6.97 -5.72 -5.21
CA CYS A 119 -6.67 -5.18 -3.89
C CYS A 119 -6.82 -6.26 -2.83
N GLY A 120 -5.97 -6.25 -1.84
CA GLY A 120 -6.07 -7.18 -0.74
C GLY A 120 -7.06 -6.70 0.31
N ARG A 121 -7.76 -7.64 0.93
CA ARG A 121 -8.56 -7.39 2.13
C ARG A 121 -7.99 -8.21 3.28
N VAL A 122 -7.67 -7.54 4.38
CA VAL A 122 -7.28 -8.17 5.63
C VAL A 122 -8.29 -7.82 6.71
N ASN A 123 -9.06 -8.80 7.14
CA ASN A 123 -10.23 -8.61 8.00
C ASN A 123 -11.18 -7.54 7.40
N ASP A 124 -11.31 -6.38 8.04
CA ASP A 124 -12.19 -5.29 7.57
C ASP A 124 -11.44 -4.14 6.87
N HIS A 125 -10.13 -4.30 6.64
CA HIS A 125 -9.30 -3.30 6.00
C HIS A 125 -8.85 -3.75 4.62
N TYR A 126 -8.80 -2.81 3.67
CA TYR A 126 -8.28 -3.03 2.33
C TYR A 126 -6.87 -2.45 2.20
N PHE A 127 -6.02 -3.13 1.45
CA PHE A 127 -4.71 -2.63 1.05
C PHE A 127 -4.53 -2.76 -0.46
N VAL A 128 -3.89 -1.78 -1.05
CA VAL A 128 -3.66 -1.73 -2.50
C VAL A 128 -2.26 -2.17 -2.86
N ASN A 129 -1.33 -2.11 -1.92
CA ASN A 129 0.07 -2.39 -2.17
C ASN A 129 0.65 -3.47 -1.26
N ILE A 130 0.67 -3.26 0.06
CA ILE A 130 1.28 -4.20 1.01
C ILE A 130 0.56 -4.25 2.35
N PHE A 131 0.45 -5.47 2.88
CA PHE A 131 0.15 -5.72 4.28
C PHE A 131 1.37 -6.33 4.96
N SER A 132 1.71 -5.86 6.17
CA SER A 132 2.89 -6.36 6.88
C SER A 132 2.73 -6.39 8.39
N PHE A 133 3.54 -7.24 9.05
CA PHE A 133 3.72 -7.25 10.50
C PHE A 133 5.11 -7.75 10.86
N GLY A 134 5.53 -7.48 12.11
CA GLY A 134 6.85 -7.81 12.64
C GLY A 134 7.84 -6.65 12.59
N ILE A 135 9.12 -6.91 12.36
CA ILE A 135 10.23 -5.96 12.57
C ILE A 135 10.01 -4.58 11.94
N PHE A 136 9.70 -4.51 10.66
CA PHE A 136 9.61 -3.23 9.95
C PHE A 136 8.37 -2.43 10.31
N THR A 137 7.33 -3.08 10.78
CA THR A 137 6.10 -2.42 11.23
C THR A 137 6.37 -1.52 12.43
N THR A 138 7.17 -2.00 13.39
CA THR A 138 7.54 -1.24 14.59
C THR A 138 8.44 -0.05 14.23
N THR A 139 9.41 -0.23 13.36
CA THR A 139 10.34 0.83 12.92
C THR A 139 9.63 1.90 12.08
N SER A 140 8.74 1.50 11.19
CA SER A 140 7.93 2.41 10.38
C SER A 140 7.07 3.33 11.25
N GLN A 141 6.55 2.82 12.35
CA GLN A 141 5.68 3.56 13.27
C GLN A 141 6.43 4.48 14.23
N ARG A 142 7.71 4.17 14.58
CA ARG A 142 8.52 4.94 15.55
C ARG A 142 9.33 6.06 14.92
N THR A 143 9.59 6.01 13.61
CA THR A 143 10.40 7.02 12.94
C THR A 143 9.54 8.20 12.51
N PRO A 144 9.72 9.43 13.06
CA PRO A 144 8.99 10.60 12.63
C PRO A 144 9.23 10.89 11.14
N ASP A 145 8.19 11.33 10.43
CA ASP A 145 8.24 11.59 8.98
C ASP A 145 9.38 12.55 8.56
N LYS A 146 9.74 13.50 9.43
CA LYS A 146 10.88 14.40 9.20
C LYS A 146 12.23 13.68 9.11
N ARG A 147 12.44 12.57 9.82
CA ARG A 147 13.68 11.78 9.76
C ARG A 147 13.73 10.84 8.57
N LYS A 148 12.59 10.31 8.13
CA LYS A 148 12.50 9.48 6.90
C LYS A 148 13.07 10.20 5.67
N HIS A 149 12.95 11.53 5.62
CA HIS A 149 13.44 12.36 4.51
C HIS A 149 14.93 12.74 4.61
N GLN A 150 15.51 12.75 5.81
CA GLN A 150 16.89 13.18 6.03
C GLN A 150 17.90 12.02 6.01
N ILE A 151 17.45 10.84 6.43
CA ILE A 151 18.28 9.64 6.51
C ILE A 151 17.95 8.82 5.26
N GLY A 152 18.80 8.79 4.27
CA GLY A 152 18.58 8.08 3.00
C GLY A 152 18.10 6.63 3.21
N LYS A 153 17.46 6.05 2.18
CA LYS A 153 16.85 4.70 2.19
C LYS A 153 17.72 3.62 2.87
N LEU A 154 19.04 3.70 2.70
CA LEU A 154 19.99 2.75 3.28
C LEU A 154 20.12 2.88 4.81
N ALA A 155 20.08 4.10 5.35
CA ALA A 155 20.19 4.32 6.78
C ALA A 155 18.90 3.94 7.54
N TYR A 156 17.73 4.05 6.89
CA TYR A 156 16.47 3.50 7.40
C TYR A 156 16.55 1.97 7.55
N LEU A 157 17.15 1.30 6.58
CA LEU A 157 17.40 -0.15 6.64
C LEU A 157 18.36 -0.51 7.79
N ILE A 158 19.40 0.30 8.01
CA ILE A 158 20.41 0.10 9.08
C ILE A 158 19.80 0.36 10.47
N GLU A 159 18.92 1.35 10.63
CA GLU A 159 18.19 1.57 11.90
C GLU A 159 17.26 0.39 12.21
N GLY A 160 16.53 -0.12 11.20
CA GLY A 160 15.77 -1.36 11.32
C GLY A 160 16.62 -2.53 11.81
N VAL A 161 17.85 -2.66 11.29
CA VAL A 161 18.81 -3.70 11.72
C VAL A 161 19.24 -3.56 13.19
N LYS A 162 19.35 -2.35 13.73
CA LYS A 162 19.72 -2.15 15.16
C LYS A 162 18.61 -2.61 16.12
N GLU A 163 17.35 -2.51 15.71
CA GLU A 163 16.21 -2.99 16.49
C GLU A 163 16.12 -4.53 16.53
N PHE A 164 16.78 -5.23 15.63
CA PHE A 164 16.82 -6.70 15.58
C PHE A 164 17.27 -7.37 16.91
N ARG A 165 17.98 -6.66 17.77
CA ARG A 165 18.44 -7.22 19.06
C ARG A 165 17.32 -7.50 20.06
N SER A 166 16.18 -6.84 19.93
CA SER A 166 15.01 -7.00 20.81
C SER A 166 13.88 -7.82 20.17
N VAL A 167 14.08 -8.32 18.96
CA VAL A 167 13.02 -9.00 18.20
C VAL A 167 12.96 -10.47 18.56
N HIS A 168 11.82 -10.89 19.02
CA HIS A 168 11.45 -12.30 19.18
C HIS A 168 10.76 -12.82 17.93
N GLY A 169 10.88 -14.10 17.70
CA GLY A 169 10.14 -14.73 16.59
C GLY A 169 8.66 -14.79 16.90
N ILE A 170 7.87 -14.56 15.90
CA ILE A 170 6.41 -14.63 15.96
C ILE A 170 6.02 -16.03 15.48
N PRO A 171 5.47 -16.90 16.35
CA PRO A 171 4.95 -18.19 15.92
C PRO A 171 3.73 -17.96 15.03
N LEU A 172 3.75 -18.53 13.83
CA LEU A 172 2.68 -18.39 12.84
C LEU A 172 2.15 -19.76 12.43
N GLN A 173 0.85 -19.90 12.44
CA GLN A 173 0.12 -20.96 11.76
C GLN A 173 -0.50 -20.35 10.51
N ILE A 174 -0.17 -20.87 9.34
CA ILE A 174 -0.57 -20.33 8.06
C ILE A 174 -1.31 -21.36 7.25
N LEU A 175 -2.49 -20.99 6.78
CA LEU A 175 -3.26 -21.73 5.79
C LEU A 175 -3.27 -20.88 4.49
N ALA A 176 -2.55 -21.30 3.46
CA ALA A 176 -2.44 -20.65 2.18
C ALA A 176 -3.07 -21.51 1.09
N ASP A 177 -4.17 -21.07 0.50
CA ASP A 177 -4.94 -21.82 -0.51
C ASP A 177 -5.16 -23.30 -0.14
N GLY A 178 -5.54 -23.56 1.12
CA GLY A 178 -5.78 -24.88 1.65
C GLY A 178 -4.53 -25.67 2.09
N LYS A 179 -3.33 -25.12 1.95
CA LYS A 179 -2.08 -25.73 2.42
C LYS A 179 -1.67 -25.13 3.75
N ALA A 180 -1.64 -25.96 4.79
CA ALA A 180 -1.25 -25.55 6.12
C ALA A 180 0.25 -25.77 6.37
N PHE A 181 0.87 -24.85 7.10
CA PHE A 181 2.24 -24.99 7.61
C PHE A 181 2.48 -24.01 8.76
N ASP A 182 3.38 -24.38 9.65
CA ASP A 182 3.78 -23.60 10.82
C ASP A 182 5.22 -23.12 10.63
N LEU A 183 5.49 -21.91 11.11
CA LEU A 183 6.86 -21.38 11.17
C LEU A 183 6.98 -20.28 12.22
N GLU A 184 8.20 -20.02 12.65
CA GLU A 184 8.55 -18.86 13.45
C GLU A 184 9.15 -17.79 12.53
N SER A 185 8.47 -16.64 12.45
CA SER A 185 8.87 -15.54 11.56
C SER A 185 9.29 -14.30 12.33
N LEU A 186 10.27 -13.57 11.84
CA LEU A 186 10.64 -12.25 12.32
C LEU A 186 9.79 -11.15 11.67
N MET A 187 9.27 -11.44 10.48
CA MET A 187 8.55 -10.49 9.66
C MET A 187 7.73 -11.22 8.60
N ALA A 188 6.55 -10.69 8.33
CA ALA A 188 5.72 -11.09 7.21
C ALA A 188 5.42 -9.88 6.34
N LEU A 189 5.62 -10.01 5.03
CA LEU A 189 5.25 -9.05 4.00
C LEU A 189 4.35 -9.75 2.99
N ILE A 190 3.16 -9.22 2.79
CA ILE A 190 2.15 -9.76 1.88
C ILE A 190 1.87 -8.68 0.85
N PHE A 191 2.39 -8.88 -0.34
CA PHE A 191 2.35 -7.92 -1.43
C PHE A 191 1.17 -8.19 -2.35
N ASN A 192 0.49 -7.11 -2.72
CA ASN A 192 -0.37 -7.03 -3.90
C ASN A 192 0.41 -6.43 -5.09
N GLY A 193 1.25 -5.42 -4.84
CA GLY A 193 2.15 -4.80 -5.83
C GLY A 193 3.61 -5.24 -5.70
N GLU A 194 4.47 -4.75 -6.60
CA GLU A 194 5.90 -5.12 -6.67
C GLU A 194 6.76 -4.43 -5.63
N THR A 195 6.33 -3.25 -5.18
CA THR A 195 7.15 -2.31 -4.40
C THR A 195 6.55 -2.00 -3.04
N ALA A 196 7.39 -1.69 -2.07
CA ALA A 196 7.01 -1.11 -0.80
C ALA A 196 8.04 -0.06 -0.37
N GLY A 197 7.58 1.17 -0.07
CA GLY A 197 8.44 2.30 0.30
C GLY A 197 9.42 2.67 -0.82
N GLY A 198 9.12 2.38 -2.07
CA GLY A 198 9.97 2.58 -3.24
C GLY A 198 11.07 1.53 -3.43
N PHE A 199 10.99 0.38 -2.75
CA PHE A 199 11.89 -0.76 -2.95
C PHE A 199 11.17 -1.88 -3.72
N HIS A 200 11.82 -2.47 -4.72
CA HIS A 200 11.33 -3.66 -5.43
C HIS A 200 11.57 -4.92 -4.58
N LEU A 201 10.65 -5.24 -3.71
CA LEU A 201 10.75 -6.39 -2.80
C LEU A 201 10.10 -7.64 -3.36
N ALA A 202 9.09 -7.50 -4.21
CA ALA A 202 8.35 -8.59 -4.84
C ALA A 202 8.29 -8.42 -6.38
N PRO A 203 9.42 -8.52 -7.10
CA PRO A 203 9.53 -8.18 -8.53
C PRO A 203 8.73 -9.10 -9.48
N ARG A 204 8.01 -10.08 -8.95
CA ARG A 204 7.12 -10.97 -9.69
C ARG A 204 5.65 -10.77 -9.33
N SER A 205 5.38 -9.90 -8.39
CA SER A 205 4.04 -9.53 -8.00
C SER A 205 3.36 -8.74 -9.13
N SER A 206 2.06 -8.87 -9.24
CA SER A 206 1.28 -8.14 -10.22
C SER A 206 -0.06 -7.75 -9.60
N ILE A 207 -0.45 -6.51 -9.76
CA ILE A 207 -1.75 -6.00 -9.31
C ILE A 207 -2.92 -6.50 -10.15
N LYS A 208 -2.73 -7.50 -11.02
CA LYS A 208 -3.75 -7.97 -11.98
C LYS A 208 -3.93 -9.50 -12.02
N ASP A 209 -3.15 -10.25 -11.24
CA ASP A 209 -3.09 -11.71 -11.37
C ASP A 209 -3.87 -12.49 -10.30
N GLY A 210 -4.52 -11.76 -9.39
CA GLY A 210 -5.34 -12.35 -8.33
C GLY A 210 -4.54 -13.12 -7.29
N MET A 211 -3.28 -12.74 -7.05
CA MET A 211 -2.39 -13.46 -6.15
C MET A 211 -1.59 -12.51 -5.27
N PHE A 212 -1.48 -12.85 -4.00
CA PHE A 212 -0.49 -12.23 -3.12
C PHE A 212 0.88 -12.87 -3.29
N ASP A 213 1.93 -12.08 -3.29
CA ASP A 213 3.30 -12.53 -3.08
C ASP A 213 3.67 -12.41 -1.60
N CYS A 214 3.93 -13.54 -0.95
CA CYS A 214 4.16 -13.63 0.49
C CYS A 214 5.63 -13.88 0.78
N LEU A 215 6.26 -12.97 1.52
CA LEU A 215 7.64 -13.07 1.97
C LEU A 215 7.66 -13.17 3.49
N LEU A 216 8.13 -14.31 4.01
CA LEU A 216 8.27 -14.56 5.43
C LEU A 216 9.75 -14.74 5.77
N LEU A 217 10.28 -13.86 6.63
CA LEU A 217 11.64 -13.98 7.12
C LEU A 217 11.65 -14.91 8.34
N GLN A 218 12.05 -16.16 8.12
CA GLN A 218 12.11 -17.17 9.18
C GLN A 218 13.15 -16.82 10.24
N ARG A 219 12.80 -17.04 11.51
CA ARG A 219 13.74 -16.92 12.60
C ARG A 219 14.73 -18.06 12.57
N ARG A 220 16.00 -17.71 12.39
CA ARG A 220 17.16 -18.59 12.60
C ARG A 220 18.21 -17.82 13.40
N ASN A 221 19.45 -17.81 12.98
CA ASN A 221 20.47 -16.95 13.57
C ASN A 221 20.27 -15.51 13.06
N MET A 222 20.29 -14.52 13.98
CA MET A 222 20.01 -13.12 13.70
C MET A 222 20.92 -12.52 12.61
N LEU A 223 22.23 -12.79 12.68
CA LEU A 223 23.19 -12.29 11.69
C LEU A 223 22.86 -12.83 10.29
N PHE A 224 22.51 -14.11 10.21
CA PHE A 224 22.08 -14.73 8.95
C PHE A 224 20.75 -14.17 8.43
N SER A 225 19.82 -13.77 9.31
CA SER A 225 18.55 -13.16 8.90
C SER A 225 18.77 -11.80 8.23
N VAL A 226 19.64 -10.96 8.81
CA VAL A 226 20.04 -9.68 8.22
C VAL A 226 20.71 -9.88 6.85
N VAL A 227 21.70 -10.79 6.77
CA VAL A 227 22.39 -11.09 5.51
C VAL A 227 21.41 -11.64 4.46
N SER A 228 20.47 -12.48 4.89
CA SER A 228 19.43 -13.03 4.00
C SER A 228 18.51 -11.95 3.46
N MET A 229 18.10 -10.99 4.28
CA MET A 229 17.30 -9.87 3.83
C MET A 229 18.06 -8.98 2.85
N LEU A 230 19.33 -8.65 3.13
CA LEU A 230 20.19 -7.90 2.22
C LEU A 230 20.38 -8.63 0.88
N ARG A 231 20.60 -9.94 0.91
CA ARG A 231 20.70 -10.75 -0.32
C ARG A 231 19.39 -10.76 -1.10
N HIS A 232 18.24 -10.81 -0.41
CA HIS A 232 16.94 -10.73 -1.08
C HIS A 232 16.76 -9.39 -1.79
N LEU A 233 17.11 -8.28 -1.14
CA LEU A 233 17.06 -6.94 -1.71
C LEU A 233 17.98 -6.75 -2.94
N LEU A 234 19.06 -7.56 -3.02
CA LEU A 234 19.97 -7.60 -4.17
C LEU A 234 19.54 -8.62 -5.24
N GLY A 235 18.31 -9.14 -5.18
CA GLY A 235 17.77 -10.09 -6.15
C GLY A 235 18.15 -11.55 -5.89
N GLY A 236 18.80 -11.86 -4.78
CA GLY A 236 19.12 -13.23 -4.37
C GLY A 236 17.90 -13.97 -3.80
N ARG A 237 18.00 -15.30 -3.68
CA ARG A 237 16.98 -16.17 -3.06
C ARG A 237 17.54 -16.87 -1.83
N PRO A 238 17.67 -16.20 -0.70
CA PRO A 238 18.20 -16.80 0.51
C PRO A 238 17.21 -17.82 1.10
N SER A 239 17.72 -18.94 1.60
CA SER A 239 16.91 -20.04 2.16
C SER A 239 16.09 -19.68 3.40
N GLN A 240 16.39 -18.55 4.06
CA GLN A 240 15.67 -18.08 5.23
C GLN A 240 14.44 -17.22 4.89
N VAL A 241 14.31 -16.78 3.63
CA VAL A 241 13.14 -16.10 3.15
C VAL A 241 12.23 -17.14 2.50
N LYS A 242 11.15 -17.49 3.17
CA LYS A 242 10.10 -18.31 2.57
C LYS A 242 9.27 -17.43 1.67
N HIS A 243 9.32 -17.70 0.37
CA HIS A 243 8.53 -17.01 -0.64
C HIS A 243 7.51 -17.99 -1.22
N PHE A 244 6.25 -17.60 -1.24
CA PHE A 244 5.16 -18.32 -1.89
C PHE A 244 4.08 -17.35 -2.35
N ARG A 245 3.18 -17.84 -3.19
CA ARG A 245 2.02 -17.07 -3.67
C ARG A 245 0.74 -17.74 -3.22
N ALA A 246 -0.27 -16.94 -2.91
CA ALA A 246 -1.58 -17.42 -2.51
C ALA A 246 -2.68 -16.39 -2.85
N ARG A 247 -3.90 -16.88 -3.08
CA ARG A 247 -5.11 -16.04 -3.22
C ARG A 247 -5.76 -15.77 -1.87
N THR A 248 -5.68 -16.75 -0.99
CA THR A 248 -6.27 -16.69 0.34
C THR A 248 -5.25 -17.07 1.39
N LEU A 249 -5.23 -16.31 2.47
CA LEU A 249 -4.34 -16.51 3.60
C LEU A 249 -5.13 -16.41 4.89
N ASP A 250 -5.07 -17.46 5.72
CA ASP A 250 -5.40 -17.39 7.12
C ASP A 250 -4.10 -17.49 7.92
N ILE A 251 -3.82 -16.50 8.74
CA ILE A 251 -2.62 -16.43 9.57
C ILE A 251 -3.05 -16.26 11.02
N THR A 252 -2.63 -17.17 11.86
CA THR A 252 -2.91 -17.14 13.30
C THR A 252 -1.61 -17.11 14.09
N SER A 253 -1.60 -16.29 15.13
CA SER A 253 -0.47 -16.18 16.08
C SER A 253 -1.01 -16.14 17.52
N PRO A 254 -0.35 -16.78 18.49
CA PRO A 254 -0.66 -16.60 19.91
C PRO A 254 -0.21 -15.21 20.43
N ILE A 255 0.57 -14.48 19.66
CA ILE A 255 1.11 -13.17 20.00
C ILE A 255 0.34 -12.10 19.22
N ASN A 256 -0.10 -11.05 19.93
CA ASN A 256 -0.79 -9.92 19.33
C ASN A 256 0.25 -8.91 18.79
N GLU A 257 0.48 -8.94 17.49
CA GLU A 257 1.47 -8.09 16.84
C GLU A 257 0.84 -6.87 16.17
N PRO A 258 1.50 -5.70 16.23
CA PRO A 258 1.07 -4.54 15.47
C PRO A 258 1.22 -4.82 13.98
N THR A 259 0.22 -4.41 13.22
CA THR A 259 0.21 -4.58 11.76
C THR A 259 0.27 -3.24 11.05
N ASP A 260 0.66 -3.29 9.78
CA ASP A 260 0.76 -2.15 8.90
C ASP A 260 0.05 -2.45 7.58
N VAL A 261 -0.76 -1.50 7.13
CA VAL A 261 -1.52 -1.57 5.88
C VAL A 261 -1.13 -0.36 5.03
N ASP A 262 -0.43 -0.57 3.93
CA ASP A 262 0.06 0.48 3.02
C ASP A 262 0.81 1.62 3.73
N GLY A 263 1.63 1.28 4.75
CA GLY A 263 2.40 2.24 5.53
C GLY A 263 1.62 2.92 6.66
N GLN A 264 0.38 2.50 6.92
CA GLN A 264 -0.44 2.99 8.02
C GLN A 264 -0.58 1.94 9.12
N LYS A 265 -0.46 2.38 10.37
CA LYS A 265 -0.68 1.51 11.52
C LYS A 265 -2.12 1.00 11.51
N ALA A 266 -2.26 -0.30 11.43
CA ALA A 266 -3.54 -0.98 11.61
C ALA A 266 -3.67 -1.57 13.02
N VAL A 267 -4.85 -2.10 13.32
CA VAL A 267 -5.11 -2.78 14.59
C VAL A 267 -4.27 -4.05 14.67
N SER A 268 -3.77 -4.36 15.86
CA SER A 268 -3.07 -5.62 16.11
C SER A 268 -4.02 -6.80 16.09
N TYR A 269 -3.63 -7.91 15.47
CA TYR A 269 -4.45 -9.10 15.33
C TYR A 269 -3.70 -10.36 15.76
N THR A 270 -4.42 -11.28 16.36
CA THR A 270 -3.97 -12.66 16.58
C THR A 270 -4.47 -13.62 15.49
N HIS A 271 -5.47 -13.22 14.73
CA HIS A 271 -6.01 -13.95 13.59
C HIS A 271 -6.25 -13.00 12.42
N LEU A 272 -5.64 -13.31 11.29
CA LEU A 272 -5.69 -12.52 10.07
C LEU A 272 -6.22 -13.39 8.93
N ARG A 273 -7.22 -12.87 8.22
CA ARG A 273 -7.71 -13.49 6.99
C ARG A 273 -7.56 -12.48 5.85
N ALA A 274 -6.70 -12.79 4.90
CA ALA A 274 -6.50 -11.99 3.71
C ALA A 274 -7.14 -12.68 2.49
N HIS A 275 -7.89 -11.90 1.73
CA HIS A 275 -8.47 -12.30 0.46
C HIS A 275 -8.12 -11.27 -0.59
N GLU A 276 -7.81 -11.76 -1.78
CA GLU A 276 -7.69 -10.91 -2.95
C GLU A 276 -9.08 -10.56 -3.48
N THR A 277 -9.29 -9.29 -3.84
CA THR A 277 -10.54 -8.77 -4.43
C THR A 277 -10.22 -7.79 -5.55
N LYS A 278 -11.09 -7.69 -6.56
CA LYS A 278 -10.91 -6.74 -7.67
C LYS A 278 -11.45 -5.36 -7.34
N ALA A 279 -10.76 -4.33 -7.78
CA ALA A 279 -11.19 -2.95 -7.76
C ALA A 279 -11.17 -2.35 -9.18
N ASN A 280 -12.08 -1.42 -9.46
CA ASN A 280 -12.06 -0.66 -10.72
C ASN A 280 -11.14 0.55 -10.56
N LEU A 281 -10.12 0.66 -11.40
CA LEU A 281 -9.18 1.77 -11.44
C LEU A 281 -9.01 2.34 -12.85
#